data_f6c2f67c55cc9e841da15d43c0c45083
#
_entry.id   f6c2f67c55cc9e841da15d43c0c45083
#
_cell.length_a   1.000
_cell.length_b   1.000
_cell.length_c   1.000
_cell.angle_alpha   90.00
_cell.angle_beta   90.00
_cell.angle_gamma   90.00
#
_symmetry.space_group_name_H-M   'P 1'
#
loop_
_entity.id
_entity.type
_entity.pdbx_description
1 polymer ?
#
loop_
_entity_poly.entity_id
_entity_poly.type
_entity_poly.pdbx_seq_one_letter_code
_entity_poly.pdbx_strand_id
1 'polypeptide(L)'
;MRMMHHEKRTTWHGSVTVFFSLTGVLILCLLLAVVEAVRIQGAKAQTASLEGVANFSVLAEYEKNLLEEFEIFALDGAGGSGSFQIQKSEGRLRYYLKANTDPLSGEGGFGLFDPWRLMLTDCEIQGYALLTDEQG
;
A
#
# COMPACT_ATOMS: atom_id res chain seq x y z
N MET A 1 -43.07 41.40 56.57
CA MET A 1 -41.86 40.56 56.56
C MET A 1 -41.99 39.55 55.40
N ARG A 2 -41.34 39.86 54.29
CA ARG A 2 -41.52 39.14 53.03
C ARG A 2 -40.34 38.15 52.86
N MET A 3 -40.57 36.88 53.07
CA MET A 3 -39.54 35.83 52.86
C MET A 3 -39.26 35.67 51.37
N MET A 4 -38.04 36.03 50.95
CA MET A 4 -37.55 35.74 49.64
C MET A 4 -37.18 34.25 49.56
N HIS A 5 -37.99 33.48 48.83
CA HIS A 5 -37.61 32.12 48.42
C HIS A 5 -36.51 32.24 47.38
N HIS A 6 -35.30 31.90 47.79
CA HIS A 6 -34.20 31.65 46.87
C HIS A 6 -34.46 30.32 46.17
N GLU A 7 -34.97 30.40 44.96
CA GLU A 7 -35.10 29.26 44.07
C GLU A 7 -33.69 28.85 43.61
N LYS A 8 -33.17 27.77 44.18
CA LYS A 8 -31.97 27.10 43.74
C LYS A 8 -32.24 26.53 42.33
N ARG A 9 -31.97 27.28 41.29
CA ARG A 9 -31.90 26.73 39.93
C ARG A 9 -30.81 25.65 39.88
N THR A 10 -31.22 24.41 39.79
CA THR A 10 -30.37 23.25 39.66
C THR A 10 -29.62 23.32 38.33
N THR A 11 -28.30 23.50 38.39
CA THR A 11 -27.37 23.57 37.26
C THR A 11 -27.08 22.20 36.64
N TRP A 12 -28.04 21.25 36.69
CA TRP A 12 -27.87 19.88 36.22
C TRP A 12 -27.79 19.74 34.69
N HIS A 13 -28.43 20.66 33.96
CA HIS A 13 -28.47 20.58 32.49
C HIS A 13 -27.10 20.80 31.82
N GLY A 14 -26.25 21.65 32.37
CA GLY A 14 -24.91 21.92 31.85
C GLY A 14 -23.97 20.71 32.00
N SER A 15 -24.06 19.99 33.12
CA SER A 15 -23.22 18.81 33.39
C SER A 15 -23.54 17.67 32.45
N VAL A 16 -24.80 17.40 32.14
CA VAL A 16 -25.26 16.36 31.22
C VAL A 16 -24.79 16.65 29.78
N THR A 17 -24.92 17.89 29.34
CA THR A 17 -24.49 18.31 27.99
C THR A 17 -22.98 18.15 27.82
N VAL A 18 -22.18 18.53 28.82
CA VAL A 18 -20.72 18.37 28.82
C VAL A 18 -20.35 16.88 28.78
N PHE A 19 -21.04 16.06 29.55
CA PHE A 19 -20.80 14.61 29.56
C PHE A 19 -21.07 13.99 28.18
N PHE A 20 -22.23 14.29 27.56
CA PHE A 20 -22.53 13.76 26.22
C PHE A 20 -21.57 14.29 25.15
N SER A 21 -21.17 15.55 25.23
CA SER A 21 -20.17 16.12 24.31
C SER A 21 -18.83 15.41 24.43
N LEU A 22 -18.33 15.19 25.66
CA LEU A 22 -17.07 14.51 25.90
C LEU A 22 -17.12 13.04 25.42
N THR A 23 -18.20 12.33 25.74
CA THR A 23 -18.42 10.96 25.29
C THR A 23 -18.53 10.89 23.77
N GLY A 24 -19.21 11.84 23.13
CA GLY A 24 -19.33 11.90 21.68
C GLY A 24 -17.98 12.10 20.99
N VAL A 25 -17.13 13.02 21.51
CA VAL A 25 -15.77 13.22 21.00
C VAL A 25 -14.93 11.96 21.15
N LEU A 26 -15.02 11.29 22.29
CA LEU A 26 -14.26 10.06 22.56
C LEU A 26 -14.64 8.93 21.58
N ILE A 27 -15.94 8.73 21.36
CA ILE A 27 -16.44 7.77 20.37
C ILE A 27 -15.96 8.13 18.96
N LEU A 28 -16.03 9.41 18.58
CA LEU A 28 -15.56 9.86 17.27
C LEU A 28 -14.07 9.61 17.08
N CYS A 29 -13.23 9.90 18.07
CA CYS A 29 -11.81 9.60 18.03
C CYS A 29 -11.53 8.11 17.86
N LEU A 30 -12.29 7.25 18.56
CA LEU A 30 -12.16 5.81 18.44
C LEU A 30 -12.54 5.31 17.03
N LEU A 31 -13.63 5.82 16.47
CA LEU A 31 -14.04 5.49 15.10
C LEU A 31 -12.98 5.90 14.07
N LEU A 32 -12.42 7.11 14.20
CA LEU A 32 -11.36 7.58 13.32
C LEU A 32 -10.10 6.69 13.43
N ALA A 33 -9.72 6.28 14.63
CA ALA A 33 -8.59 5.37 14.84
C ALA A 33 -8.81 4.01 14.18
N VAL A 34 -10.02 3.45 14.25
CA VAL A 34 -10.37 2.18 13.59
C VAL A 34 -10.30 2.34 12.07
N VAL A 35 -10.86 3.40 11.52
CA VAL A 35 -10.81 3.69 10.07
C VAL A 35 -9.37 3.77 9.59
N GLU A 36 -8.51 4.48 10.31
CA GLU A 36 -7.10 4.61 9.95
C GLU A 36 -6.36 3.27 10.02
N ALA A 37 -6.62 2.45 11.04
CA ALA A 37 -6.05 1.11 11.14
C ALA A 37 -6.45 0.21 9.95
N VAL A 38 -7.72 0.25 9.54
CA VAL A 38 -8.22 -0.51 8.38
C VAL A 38 -7.55 -0.02 7.09
N ARG A 39 -7.38 1.30 6.91
CA ARG A 39 -6.68 1.88 5.76
C ARG A 39 -5.25 1.36 5.65
N ILE A 40 -4.49 1.39 6.75
CA ILE A 40 -3.11 0.91 6.77
C ILE A 40 -3.03 -0.58 6.43
N GLN A 41 -3.91 -1.39 7.00
CA GLN A 41 -3.93 -2.84 6.74
C GLN A 41 -4.31 -3.16 5.29
N GLY A 42 -5.30 -2.46 4.75
CA GLY A 42 -5.70 -2.61 3.36
C GLY A 42 -4.59 -2.21 2.39
N ALA A 43 -3.89 -1.09 2.64
CA ALA A 43 -2.74 -0.67 1.84
C ALA A 43 -1.63 -1.73 1.84
N LYS A 44 -1.31 -2.31 3.01
CA LYS A 44 -0.31 -3.40 3.11
C LYS A 44 -0.71 -4.64 2.30
N ALA A 45 -1.97 -5.06 2.41
CA ALA A 45 -2.46 -6.23 1.66
C ALA A 45 -2.42 -6.00 0.16
N GLN A 46 -2.78 -4.81 -0.29
CA GLN A 46 -2.73 -4.41 -1.70
C GLN A 46 -1.30 -4.35 -2.22
N THR A 47 -0.37 -3.77 -1.46
CA THR A 47 1.06 -3.73 -1.82
C THR A 47 1.63 -5.13 -1.96
N ALA A 48 1.36 -6.04 -1.04
CA ALA A 48 1.82 -7.43 -1.13
C ALA A 48 1.26 -8.15 -2.36
N SER A 49 0.01 -7.89 -2.73
CA SER A 49 -0.60 -8.44 -3.94
C SER A 49 0.05 -7.90 -5.21
N LEU A 50 0.29 -6.58 -5.26
CA LEU A 50 0.95 -5.93 -6.41
C LEU A 50 2.40 -6.41 -6.59
N GLU A 51 3.12 -6.56 -5.50
CA GLU A 51 4.48 -7.14 -5.50
C GLU A 51 4.46 -8.55 -6.07
N GLY A 52 3.54 -9.40 -5.62
CA GLY A 52 3.37 -10.75 -6.15
C GLY A 52 3.11 -10.76 -7.65
N VAL A 53 2.17 -9.96 -8.13
CA VAL A 53 1.84 -9.86 -9.56
C VAL A 53 3.04 -9.36 -10.38
N ALA A 54 3.75 -8.35 -9.90
CA ALA A 54 4.92 -7.80 -10.58
C ALA A 54 6.06 -8.83 -10.66
N ASN A 55 6.34 -9.54 -9.57
CA ASN A 55 7.33 -10.60 -9.54
C ASN A 55 6.98 -11.72 -10.51
N PHE A 56 5.75 -12.21 -10.53
CA PHE A 56 5.31 -13.21 -11.50
C PHE A 56 5.40 -12.71 -12.94
N SER A 57 5.12 -11.43 -13.19
CA SER A 57 5.24 -10.84 -14.52
C SER A 57 6.69 -10.80 -15.01
N VAL A 58 7.63 -10.46 -14.14
CA VAL A 58 9.07 -10.50 -14.46
C VAL A 58 9.54 -11.95 -14.66
N LEU A 59 9.12 -12.88 -13.81
CA LEU A 59 9.45 -14.29 -13.94
C LEU A 59 8.86 -14.94 -15.20
N ALA A 60 7.78 -14.42 -15.73
CA ALA A 60 7.19 -14.87 -16.99
C ALA A 60 8.05 -14.52 -18.22
N GLU A 61 9.00 -13.58 -18.09
CA GLU A 61 9.99 -13.27 -19.13
C GLU A 61 11.23 -14.21 -19.07
N TYR A 62 11.02 -15.47 -18.69
CA TYR A 62 12.09 -16.46 -18.61
C TYR A 62 12.69 -16.80 -19.99
N GLU A 63 13.97 -17.22 -20.00
CA GLU A 63 14.65 -17.64 -21.21
C GLU A 63 14.17 -19.05 -21.63
N LYS A 64 13.38 -19.07 -22.70
CA LYS A 64 12.71 -20.29 -23.17
C LYS A 64 13.69 -21.37 -23.61
N ASN A 65 14.80 -20.99 -24.26
CA ASN A 65 15.77 -21.96 -24.78
C ASN A 65 16.48 -22.72 -23.65
N LEU A 66 16.80 -21.99 -22.54
CA LEU A 66 17.38 -22.61 -21.35
C LEU A 66 16.42 -23.61 -20.68
N LEU A 67 15.14 -23.28 -20.66
CA LEU A 67 14.14 -24.19 -20.09
C LEU A 67 13.90 -25.42 -20.96
N GLU A 68 13.84 -25.26 -22.30
CA GLU A 68 13.56 -26.38 -23.24
C GLU A 68 14.76 -27.32 -23.43
N GLU A 69 15.98 -26.77 -23.40
CA GLU A 69 17.20 -27.58 -23.69
C GLU A 69 17.84 -28.13 -22.43
N PHE A 70 17.81 -27.39 -21.32
CA PHE A 70 18.51 -27.74 -20.08
C PHE A 70 17.59 -27.91 -18.86
N GLU A 71 16.28 -27.73 -19.02
CA GLU A 71 15.31 -27.73 -17.91
C GLU A 71 15.66 -26.73 -16.79
N ILE A 72 16.40 -25.66 -17.14
CA ILE A 72 16.80 -24.62 -16.20
C ILE A 72 15.88 -23.39 -16.37
N PHE A 73 15.27 -23.00 -15.27
CA PHE A 73 14.48 -21.76 -15.23
C PHE A 73 15.38 -20.57 -14.87
N ALA A 74 15.60 -19.68 -15.82
CA ALA A 74 16.41 -18.49 -15.64
C ALA A 74 15.82 -17.29 -16.39
N LEU A 75 16.18 -16.07 -15.95
CA LEU A 75 15.81 -14.83 -16.59
C LEU A 75 17.00 -14.29 -17.39
N ASP A 76 16.74 -13.71 -18.57
CA ASP A 76 17.75 -12.96 -19.30
C ASP A 76 18.04 -11.61 -18.58
N GLY A 77 19.01 -11.60 -17.69
CA GLY A 77 19.47 -10.41 -16.98
C GLY A 77 20.20 -9.39 -17.86
N ALA A 78 20.64 -9.84 -19.07
CA ALA A 78 21.26 -8.95 -20.05
C ALA A 78 20.23 -8.19 -20.90
N GLY A 79 18.98 -8.68 -20.99
CA GLY A 79 17.94 -8.07 -21.83
C GLY A 79 18.38 -7.97 -23.30
N GLY A 80 19.04 -9.01 -23.81
CA GLY A 80 19.56 -9.08 -25.19
C GLY A 80 20.84 -8.25 -25.45
N SER A 81 21.47 -7.65 -24.43
CA SER A 81 22.66 -6.78 -24.63
C SER A 81 24.00 -7.50 -24.42
N GLY A 82 23.98 -8.76 -24.01
CA GLY A 82 25.20 -9.57 -23.81
C GLY A 82 25.97 -9.27 -22.52
N SER A 83 25.55 -8.29 -21.73
CA SER A 83 26.14 -8.00 -20.41
C SER A 83 25.05 -7.91 -19.34
N PHE A 84 25.27 -8.58 -18.22
CA PHE A 84 24.37 -8.51 -17.07
C PHE A 84 24.27 -7.09 -16.51
N GLN A 85 23.07 -6.61 -16.30
CA GLN A 85 22.78 -5.30 -15.69
C GLN A 85 21.54 -5.42 -14.81
N ILE A 86 21.74 -5.41 -13.50
CA ILE A 86 20.62 -5.48 -12.52
C ILE A 86 19.61 -4.35 -12.71
N GLN A 87 20.06 -3.16 -13.14
CA GLN A 87 19.20 -2.02 -13.40
C GLN A 87 18.14 -2.27 -14.47
N LYS A 88 18.42 -3.18 -15.43
CA LYS A 88 17.40 -3.57 -16.43
C LYS A 88 16.30 -4.38 -15.82
N SER A 89 16.62 -5.34 -14.95
CA SER A 89 15.64 -6.16 -14.23
C SER A 89 14.83 -5.32 -13.26
N GLU A 90 15.46 -4.38 -12.55
CA GLU A 90 14.76 -3.39 -11.72
C GLU A 90 13.84 -2.49 -12.54
N GLY A 91 14.27 -2.06 -13.72
CA GLY A 91 13.45 -1.29 -14.64
C GLY A 91 12.20 -2.03 -15.10
N ARG A 92 12.31 -3.34 -15.39
CA ARG A 92 11.16 -4.20 -15.73
C ARG A 92 10.21 -4.35 -14.52
N LEU A 93 10.74 -4.65 -13.35
CA LEU A 93 9.96 -4.77 -12.13
C LEU A 93 9.21 -3.46 -11.82
N ARG A 94 9.90 -2.32 -11.93
CA ARG A 94 9.32 -0.99 -11.76
C ARG A 94 8.22 -0.71 -12.80
N TYR A 95 8.42 -1.11 -14.04
CA TYR A 95 7.41 -0.99 -15.09
C TYR A 95 6.13 -1.77 -14.74
N TYR A 96 6.26 -3.05 -14.35
CA TYR A 96 5.10 -3.87 -13.98
C TYR A 96 4.41 -3.38 -12.72
N LEU A 97 5.15 -2.94 -11.70
CA LEU A 97 4.58 -2.33 -10.50
C LEU A 97 3.78 -1.08 -10.87
N LYS A 98 4.35 -0.20 -11.68
CA LYS A 98 3.67 1.02 -12.12
C LYS A 98 2.44 0.72 -12.94
N ALA A 99 2.54 -0.17 -13.92
CA ALA A 99 1.42 -0.56 -14.78
C ALA A 99 0.24 -1.16 -13.99
N ASN A 100 0.51 -1.83 -12.88
CA ASN A 100 -0.53 -2.37 -12.00
C ASN A 100 -1.03 -1.38 -10.93
N THR A 101 -0.26 -0.32 -10.66
CA THR A 101 -0.65 0.74 -9.71
C THR A 101 -1.45 1.85 -10.38
N ASP A 102 -1.07 2.27 -11.60
CA ASP A 102 -1.73 3.35 -12.34
C ASP A 102 -3.24 3.13 -12.58
N PRO A 103 -3.75 1.92 -12.94
CA PRO A 103 -5.18 1.67 -13.07
C PRO A 103 -5.96 1.83 -11.78
N LEU A 104 -5.31 1.61 -10.63
CA LEU A 104 -5.92 1.77 -9.31
C LEU A 104 -5.98 3.23 -8.86
N SER A 105 -5.09 4.06 -9.41
CA SER A 105 -5.04 5.51 -9.18
C SER A 105 -5.74 6.33 -10.28
N GLY A 106 -6.31 5.67 -11.29
CA GLY A 106 -6.87 6.29 -12.50
C GLY A 106 -8.07 7.20 -12.26
N GLU A 107 -8.24 8.19 -13.14
CA GLU A 107 -9.26 9.26 -13.12
C GLU A 107 -10.73 8.79 -13.15
N GLY A 108 -11.01 7.50 -13.29
CA GLY A 108 -12.35 6.93 -13.31
C GLY A 108 -12.84 6.33 -12.00
N GLY A 109 -11.98 6.15 -11.03
CA GLY A 109 -12.34 5.71 -9.69
C GLY A 109 -12.55 6.90 -8.78
N PHE A 110 -13.60 6.96 -8.04
CA PHE A 110 -13.93 7.89 -6.96
C PHE A 110 -12.71 8.62 -6.35
N GLY A 111 -12.11 9.55 -7.08
CA GLY A 111 -10.87 10.24 -6.73
C GLY A 111 -10.90 11.02 -5.41
N LEU A 112 -12.11 11.19 -4.82
CA LEU A 112 -12.30 11.75 -3.48
C LEU A 112 -12.23 10.67 -2.38
N PHE A 113 -12.32 9.38 -2.74
CA PHE A 113 -12.41 8.26 -1.81
C PHE A 113 -11.46 7.11 -2.17
N ASP A 114 -10.33 7.39 -2.83
CA ASP A 114 -9.29 6.38 -2.97
C ASP A 114 -8.57 6.24 -1.61
N PRO A 115 -8.98 5.25 -0.77
CA PRO A 115 -8.42 5.08 0.56
C PRO A 115 -6.97 4.59 0.54
N TRP A 116 -6.50 4.16 -0.63
CA TRP A 116 -5.25 3.42 -0.80
C TRP A 116 -4.30 4.07 -1.80
N ARG A 117 -4.18 5.37 -1.85
CA ARG A 117 -3.30 6.06 -2.78
C ARG A 117 -1.87 5.54 -2.66
N LEU A 118 -1.61 4.43 -3.35
CA LEU A 118 -0.29 3.82 -3.43
C LEU A 118 0.54 4.60 -4.45
N MET A 119 1.72 5.01 -4.02
CA MET A 119 2.71 5.65 -4.90
C MET A 119 4.01 4.87 -4.79
N LEU A 120 4.49 4.34 -5.92
CA LEU A 120 5.77 3.68 -5.99
C LEU A 120 6.89 4.72 -5.79
N THR A 121 7.57 4.65 -4.65
CA THR A 121 8.68 5.54 -4.31
C THR A 121 10.00 4.96 -4.77
N ASP A 122 10.23 3.67 -4.48
CA ASP A 122 11.44 2.97 -4.85
C ASP A 122 11.21 1.48 -5.04
N CYS A 123 12.10 0.83 -5.78
CA CYS A 123 12.07 -0.59 -6.08
C CYS A 123 13.51 -1.07 -6.26
N GLU A 124 13.94 -2.02 -5.45
CA GLU A 124 15.30 -2.57 -5.45
C GLU A 124 15.24 -4.10 -5.40
N ILE A 125 16.13 -4.76 -6.14
CA ILE A 125 16.33 -6.22 -6.09
C ILE A 125 17.35 -6.50 -4.99
N GLN A 126 16.92 -7.16 -3.92
CA GLN A 126 17.76 -7.43 -2.75
C GLN A 126 18.71 -8.63 -2.92
N GLY A 127 18.46 -9.49 -3.89
CA GLY A 127 19.30 -10.64 -4.15
C GLY A 127 19.06 -11.26 -5.52
N TYR A 128 20.12 -11.78 -6.11
CA TYR A 128 20.12 -12.52 -7.37
C TYR A 128 21.23 -13.54 -7.36
N ALA A 129 21.12 -14.56 -8.23
CA ALA A 129 22.19 -15.53 -8.50
C ALA A 129 22.47 -15.54 -10.00
N LEU A 130 23.74 -15.56 -10.37
CA LEU A 130 24.17 -15.69 -11.75
C LEU A 130 24.44 -17.17 -12.05
N LEU A 131 24.01 -17.65 -13.22
CA LEU A 131 24.33 -18.98 -13.71
C LEU A 131 25.71 -19.03 -14.36
N THR A 132 26.20 -17.88 -14.85
CA THR A 132 27.51 -17.72 -15.47
C THR A 132 28.29 -16.63 -14.76
N ASP A 133 29.62 -16.65 -14.91
CA ASP A 133 30.47 -15.57 -14.42
C ASP A 133 30.18 -14.26 -15.19
N GLU A 134 30.42 -13.11 -14.55
CA GLU A 134 30.13 -11.78 -15.13
C GLU A 134 30.85 -11.51 -16.45
N GLN A 135 31.82 -12.33 -16.79
CA GLN A 135 32.62 -12.19 -18.03
C GLN A 135 32.13 -13.08 -19.19
N GLY A 136 31.01 -13.78 -19.04
CA GLY A 136 30.32 -14.50 -20.11
C GLY A 136 30.83 -15.88 -20.36
#